data_e049aa1e87d4566c1066f3b4602d2170
#
_entry.id   e049aa1e87d4566c1066f3b4602d2170
#
_cell.length_a   1.000
_cell.length_b   1.000
_cell.length_c   1.000
_cell.angle_alpha   90.00
_cell.angle_beta   90.00
_cell.angle_gamma   90.00
#
_symmetry.space_group_name_H-M   'P 1'
#
loop_
_entity.id
_entity.type
_entity.pdbx_description
1 polymer ?
#
loop_
_entity_poly.entity_id
_entity_poly.type
_entity_poly.pdbx_seq_one_letter_code
_entity_poly.pdbx_strand_id
1 'polypeptide(L)'
;GMSFAQSADDVLALRARLLELGAPQLGLILKIETSRGFEHLPELLLAAMTGPCAGVMIARGDLAVECGYERLAEVQEEILWACEAAHLPVVWATQVLETLAKTGLPSRAEITDAAMGGRAECVMLNKGPHIVLAMQTLDDILTRMQSHQLKKRSLLRALAAWDMPARRKKQKRARDELAPLVG
;
A
#
# COMPACT_ATOMS: atom_id res chain seq x y z
N GLY A 1 -7.65 8.08 10.38
CA GLY A 1 -7.33 6.79 9.75
C GLY A 1 -8.33 5.72 10.14
N MET A 2 -8.66 4.86 9.20
CA MET A 2 -9.52 3.68 9.41
C MET A 2 -8.62 2.45 9.45
N SER A 3 -8.43 1.86 10.63
CA SER A 3 -7.67 0.61 10.80
C SER A 3 -8.48 -0.60 10.33
N PHE A 4 -7.79 -1.62 9.86
CA PHE A 4 -8.39 -2.88 9.40
C PHE A 4 -9.53 -2.68 8.38
N ALA A 5 -9.31 -1.78 7.40
CA ALA A 5 -10.26 -1.59 6.30
C ALA A 5 -10.34 -2.90 5.48
N GLN A 6 -11.51 -3.55 5.44
CA GLN A 6 -11.68 -4.88 4.84
C GLN A 6 -12.86 -4.99 3.89
N SER A 7 -13.82 -4.05 3.95
CA SER A 7 -14.98 -4.06 3.06
C SER A 7 -15.42 -2.64 2.70
N ALA A 8 -16.07 -2.51 1.55
CA ALA A 8 -16.70 -1.25 1.14
C ALA A 8 -17.77 -0.80 2.13
N ASP A 9 -18.53 -1.74 2.71
CA ASP A 9 -19.60 -1.46 3.66
C ASP A 9 -19.06 -0.79 4.94
N ASP A 10 -17.88 -1.22 5.42
CA ASP A 10 -17.22 -0.58 6.57
C ASP A 10 -16.88 0.89 6.30
N VAL A 11 -16.40 1.18 5.09
CA VAL A 11 -16.07 2.56 4.65
C VAL A 11 -17.34 3.41 4.56
N LEU A 12 -18.39 2.89 3.96
CA LEU A 12 -19.69 3.57 3.84
C LEU A 12 -20.34 3.81 5.19
N ALA A 13 -20.29 2.84 6.10
CA ALA A 13 -20.78 2.98 7.46
C ALA A 13 -20.02 4.08 8.23
N LEU A 14 -18.68 4.14 8.08
CA LEU A 14 -17.89 5.20 8.69
C LEU A 14 -18.24 6.58 8.08
N ARG A 15 -18.46 6.67 6.77
CA ARG A 15 -18.91 7.91 6.11
C ARG A 15 -20.26 8.36 6.64
N ALA A 16 -21.24 7.46 6.78
CA ALA A 16 -22.54 7.75 7.37
C ALA A 16 -22.39 8.27 8.80
N ARG A 17 -21.53 7.64 9.61
CA ARG A 17 -21.29 8.08 10.98
C ARG A 17 -20.65 9.46 11.06
N LEU A 18 -19.72 9.79 10.16
CA LEU A 18 -19.15 11.13 10.08
C LEU A 18 -20.19 12.19 9.73
N LEU A 19 -21.13 11.86 8.83
CA LEU A 19 -22.24 12.74 8.51
C LEU A 19 -23.13 13.01 9.72
N GLU A 20 -23.52 11.97 10.45
CA GLU A 20 -24.31 12.08 11.70
C GLU A 20 -23.61 12.95 12.77
N LEU A 21 -22.28 12.88 12.83
CA LEU A 21 -21.47 13.68 13.76
C LEU A 21 -21.19 15.10 13.27
N GLY A 22 -21.76 15.52 12.13
CA GLY A 22 -21.55 16.86 11.54
C GLY A 22 -20.14 17.08 10.95
N ALA A 23 -19.43 16.02 10.63
CA ALA A 23 -18.06 16.05 10.12
C ALA A 23 -17.90 15.38 8.73
N PRO A 24 -18.81 15.59 7.76
CA PRO A 24 -18.78 14.92 6.46
C PRO A 24 -17.57 15.31 5.60
N GLN A 25 -16.93 16.45 5.92
CA GLN A 25 -15.76 16.98 5.20
C GLN A 25 -14.44 16.28 5.55
N LEU A 26 -14.43 15.39 6.56
CA LEU A 26 -13.20 14.71 6.97
C LEU A 26 -12.75 13.72 5.90
N GLY A 27 -11.46 13.81 5.54
CA GLY A 27 -10.78 12.82 4.72
C GLY A 27 -10.59 11.49 5.43
N LEU A 28 -10.59 10.40 4.66
CA LEU A 28 -10.33 9.06 5.19
C LEU A 28 -9.00 8.53 4.65
N ILE A 29 -8.17 8.01 5.55
CA ILE A 29 -7.01 7.19 5.21
C ILE A 29 -7.35 5.74 5.54
N LEU A 30 -7.46 4.90 4.52
CA LEU A 30 -7.69 3.47 4.68
C LEU A 30 -6.37 2.77 5.00
N LYS A 31 -6.28 2.11 6.14
CA LYS A 31 -5.10 1.31 6.49
C LYS A 31 -5.28 -0.11 5.98
N ILE A 32 -4.46 -0.49 5.01
CA ILE A 32 -4.43 -1.85 4.45
C ILE A 32 -3.41 -2.66 5.26
N GLU A 33 -3.94 -3.53 6.10
CA GLU A 33 -3.21 -4.28 7.14
C GLU A 33 -3.39 -5.80 7.00
N THR A 34 -4.37 -6.24 6.19
CA THR A 34 -4.76 -7.65 6.08
C THR A 34 -4.83 -8.13 4.64
N SER A 35 -4.69 -9.42 4.43
CA SER A 35 -4.92 -10.06 3.12
C SER A 35 -6.30 -9.72 2.56
N ARG A 36 -7.32 -9.76 3.42
CA ARG A 36 -8.70 -9.44 3.03
C ARG A 36 -8.83 -7.98 2.57
N GLY A 37 -8.21 -7.03 3.28
CA GLY A 37 -8.21 -5.62 2.88
C GLY A 37 -7.52 -5.41 1.54
N PHE A 38 -6.45 -6.14 1.28
CA PHE A 38 -5.77 -6.11 0.00
C PHE A 38 -6.62 -6.74 -1.13
N GLU A 39 -7.26 -7.88 -0.89
CA GLU A 39 -8.13 -8.55 -1.88
C GLU A 39 -9.34 -7.70 -2.29
N HIS A 40 -9.88 -6.91 -1.37
CA HIS A 40 -11.03 -6.01 -1.60
C HIS A 40 -10.60 -4.54 -1.85
N LEU A 41 -9.30 -4.30 -2.14
CA LEU A 41 -8.81 -2.94 -2.33
C LEU A 41 -9.58 -2.15 -3.40
N PRO A 42 -9.92 -2.69 -4.57
CA PRO A 42 -10.67 -1.93 -5.58
C PRO A 42 -12.02 -1.40 -5.06
N GLU A 43 -12.78 -2.23 -4.35
CA GLU A 43 -14.06 -1.85 -3.77
C GLU A 43 -13.90 -0.83 -2.63
N LEU A 44 -12.84 -1.00 -1.82
CA LEU A 44 -12.49 -0.05 -0.75
C LEU A 44 -12.14 1.33 -1.32
N LEU A 45 -11.36 1.40 -2.42
CA LEU A 45 -11.01 2.65 -3.08
C LEU A 45 -12.26 3.34 -3.63
N LEU A 46 -13.13 2.61 -4.35
CA LEU A 46 -14.37 3.15 -4.88
C LEU A 46 -15.28 3.70 -3.77
N ALA A 47 -15.46 2.96 -2.66
CA ALA A 47 -16.22 3.41 -1.52
C ALA A 47 -15.60 4.67 -0.87
N ALA A 48 -14.29 4.72 -0.73
CA ALA A 48 -13.60 5.87 -0.16
C ALA A 48 -13.72 7.13 -1.03
N MET A 49 -13.73 6.99 -2.35
CA MET A 49 -13.86 8.08 -3.32
C MET A 49 -15.27 8.70 -3.35
N THR A 50 -16.26 8.12 -2.70
CA THR A 50 -17.59 8.75 -2.54
C THR A 50 -17.58 9.95 -1.63
N GLY A 51 -16.53 10.17 -0.86
CA GLY A 51 -16.38 11.30 0.05
C GLY A 51 -15.46 12.39 -0.50
N PRO A 52 -15.24 13.48 0.24
CA PRO A 52 -14.53 14.68 -0.22
C PRO A 52 -13.04 14.43 -0.49
N CYS A 53 -12.40 13.59 0.29
CA CYS A 53 -11.03 13.16 0.08
C CYS A 53 -10.75 11.81 0.76
N ALA A 54 -9.82 11.06 0.17
CA ALA A 54 -9.38 9.77 0.68
C ALA A 54 -7.91 9.51 0.33
N GLY A 55 -7.31 8.56 1.01
CA GLY A 55 -5.98 8.04 0.74
C GLY A 55 -5.82 6.65 1.34
N VAL A 56 -4.69 6.04 1.09
CA VAL A 56 -4.36 4.69 1.57
C VAL A 56 -3.08 4.72 2.40
N MET A 57 -3.03 3.95 3.45
CA MET A 57 -1.80 3.68 4.20
C MET A 57 -1.45 2.20 4.06
N ILE A 58 -0.27 1.92 3.55
CA ILE A 58 0.27 0.55 3.52
C ILE A 58 0.88 0.26 4.88
N ALA A 59 0.16 -0.48 5.73
CA ALA A 59 0.62 -0.86 7.07
C ALA A 59 1.43 -2.15 6.99
N ARG A 60 2.67 -2.04 6.54
CA ARG A 60 3.52 -3.14 6.10
C ARG A 60 3.84 -4.18 7.17
N GLY A 61 3.89 -3.78 8.44
CA GLY A 61 4.16 -4.69 9.55
C GLY A 61 3.12 -5.82 9.62
N ASP A 62 1.86 -5.46 9.77
CA ASP A 62 0.75 -6.41 9.86
C ASP A 62 0.52 -7.11 8.52
N LEU A 63 0.61 -6.35 7.42
CA LEU A 63 0.42 -6.87 6.07
C LEU A 63 1.43 -7.97 5.71
N ALA A 64 2.68 -7.86 6.17
CA ALA A 64 3.71 -8.88 5.95
C ALA A 64 3.37 -10.20 6.66
N VAL A 65 2.79 -10.13 7.85
CA VAL A 65 2.35 -11.32 8.59
C VAL A 65 1.15 -11.98 7.90
N GLU A 66 0.21 -11.18 7.42
CA GLU A 66 -1.03 -11.64 6.80
C GLU A 66 -0.82 -12.22 5.39
N CYS A 67 -0.01 -11.57 4.56
CA CYS A 67 0.20 -11.98 3.15
C CYS A 67 1.41 -12.91 2.95
N GLY A 68 2.30 -13.01 3.94
CA GLY A 68 3.60 -13.66 3.83
C GLY A 68 4.70 -12.67 3.41
N TYR A 69 5.87 -12.80 4.04
CA TYR A 69 6.99 -11.88 3.81
C TYR A 69 7.49 -11.90 2.36
N GLU A 70 7.46 -13.04 1.71
CA GLU A 70 7.87 -13.23 0.31
C GLU A 70 6.94 -12.51 -0.67
N ARG A 71 5.69 -12.28 -0.31
CA ARG A 71 4.71 -11.59 -1.13
C ARG A 71 4.62 -10.09 -0.85
N LEU A 72 5.19 -9.64 0.26
CA LEU A 72 5.03 -8.25 0.70
C LEU A 72 5.44 -7.24 -0.39
N ALA A 73 6.55 -7.49 -1.08
CA ALA A 73 7.03 -6.60 -2.15
C ALA A 73 6.03 -6.49 -3.30
N GLU A 74 5.46 -7.63 -3.73
CA GLU A 74 4.41 -7.67 -4.76
C GLU A 74 3.15 -6.92 -4.32
N VAL A 75 2.67 -7.18 -3.10
CA VAL A 75 1.47 -6.57 -2.54
C VAL A 75 1.62 -5.04 -2.45
N GLN A 76 2.75 -4.56 -1.99
CA GLN A 76 3.05 -3.11 -1.93
C GLN A 76 2.98 -2.46 -3.33
N GLU A 77 3.58 -3.12 -4.34
CA GLU A 77 3.54 -2.63 -5.71
C GLU A 77 2.11 -2.55 -6.25
N GLU A 78 1.31 -3.59 -6.02
CA GLU A 78 -0.08 -3.63 -6.51
C GLU A 78 -0.96 -2.58 -5.82
N ILE A 79 -0.74 -2.31 -4.52
CA ILE A 79 -1.42 -1.21 -3.81
C ILE A 79 -1.03 0.15 -4.41
N LEU A 80 0.26 0.41 -4.64
CA LEU A 80 0.74 1.64 -5.25
C LEU A 80 0.12 1.86 -6.63
N TRP A 81 0.07 0.84 -7.48
CA TRP A 81 -0.51 0.95 -8.83
C TRP A 81 -2.02 1.18 -8.79
N ALA A 82 -2.75 0.50 -7.90
CA ALA A 82 -4.19 0.70 -7.76
C ALA A 82 -4.51 2.14 -7.29
N CYS A 83 -3.74 2.64 -6.32
CA CYS A 83 -3.90 4.00 -5.83
C CYS A 83 -3.50 5.06 -6.87
N GLU A 84 -2.41 4.83 -7.63
CA GLU A 84 -2.02 5.70 -8.75
C GLU A 84 -3.14 5.77 -9.81
N ALA A 85 -3.72 4.63 -10.18
CA ALA A 85 -4.84 4.58 -11.12
C ALA A 85 -6.10 5.30 -10.59
N ALA A 86 -6.33 5.27 -9.28
CA ALA A 86 -7.45 5.94 -8.61
C ALA A 86 -7.15 7.41 -8.25
N HIS A 87 -5.94 7.91 -8.51
CA HIS A 87 -5.46 9.23 -8.09
C HIS A 87 -5.59 9.47 -6.58
N LEU A 88 -5.33 8.44 -5.77
CA LEU A 88 -5.37 8.50 -4.32
C LEU A 88 -3.96 8.51 -3.74
N PRO A 89 -3.65 9.42 -2.80
CA PRO A 89 -2.35 9.47 -2.16
C PRO A 89 -2.12 8.24 -1.27
N VAL A 90 -0.86 7.81 -1.24
CA VAL A 90 -0.42 6.67 -0.43
C VAL A 90 0.53 7.13 0.67
N VAL A 91 0.33 6.58 1.86
CA VAL A 91 1.28 6.70 2.99
C VAL A 91 2.07 5.40 3.09
N TRP A 92 3.36 5.49 2.86
CA TRP A 92 4.32 4.40 3.09
C TRP A 92 4.61 4.32 4.59
N ALA A 93 4.12 3.28 5.25
CA ALA A 93 4.07 3.26 6.71
C ALA A 93 4.70 2.01 7.32
N THR A 94 4.91 2.10 8.62
CA THR A 94 5.52 1.14 9.54
C THR A 94 6.99 0.84 9.27
N GLN A 95 7.78 0.86 10.34
CA GLN A 95 9.18 0.44 10.40
C GLN A 95 10.16 1.16 9.43
N VAL A 96 9.78 2.31 8.86
CA VAL A 96 10.69 3.09 8.03
C VAL A 96 11.75 3.76 8.91
N LEU A 97 13.02 3.47 8.64
CA LEU A 97 14.17 3.95 9.42
C LEU A 97 13.98 3.76 10.95
N GLU A 98 13.32 2.67 11.35
CA GLU A 98 12.98 2.44 12.76
C GLU A 98 14.22 2.22 13.64
N THR A 99 15.19 1.43 13.17
CA THR A 99 16.44 1.20 13.89
C THR A 99 17.23 2.50 14.00
N LEU A 100 17.31 3.29 12.93
CA LEU A 100 17.91 4.60 12.97
C LEU A 100 17.24 5.51 14.01
N ALA A 101 15.91 5.60 14.00
CA ALA A 101 15.16 6.43 14.93
C ALA A 101 15.36 6.01 16.40
N LYS A 102 15.51 4.71 16.65
CA LYS A 102 15.70 4.14 18.00
C LYS A 102 17.13 4.18 18.49
N THR A 103 18.10 3.86 17.63
CA THR A 103 19.51 3.61 18.03
C THR A 103 20.52 4.63 17.49
N GLY A 104 20.14 5.45 16.53
CA GLY A 104 21.04 6.38 15.84
C GLY A 104 21.86 5.77 14.70
N LEU A 105 21.72 4.47 14.42
CA LEU A 105 22.45 3.78 13.36
C LEU A 105 21.47 3.02 12.43
N PRO A 106 21.48 3.29 11.12
CA PRO A 106 20.60 2.61 10.18
C PRO A 106 21.17 1.27 9.74
N SER A 107 20.29 0.33 9.38
CA SER A 107 20.67 -0.85 8.61
C SER A 107 20.61 -0.56 7.10
N ARG A 108 21.34 -1.33 6.29
CA ARG A 108 21.27 -1.22 4.82
C ARG A 108 19.87 -1.49 4.27
N ALA A 109 19.15 -2.43 4.90
CA ALA A 109 17.78 -2.76 4.51
C ALA A 109 16.82 -1.59 4.70
N GLU A 110 16.94 -0.85 5.83
CA GLU A 110 16.12 0.33 6.09
C GLU A 110 16.38 1.47 5.11
N ILE A 111 17.64 1.66 4.67
CA ILE A 111 17.98 2.67 3.65
C ILE A 111 17.32 2.32 2.31
N THR A 112 17.38 1.05 1.91
CA THR A 112 16.73 0.60 0.67
C THR A 112 15.21 0.70 0.74
N ASP A 113 14.63 0.35 1.89
CA ASP A 113 13.20 0.47 2.14
C ASP A 113 12.74 1.95 2.12
N ALA A 114 13.49 2.84 2.76
CA ALA A 114 13.21 4.27 2.73
C ALA A 114 13.24 4.84 1.30
N ALA A 115 14.17 4.36 0.45
CA ALA A 115 14.22 4.75 -0.95
C ALA A 115 12.98 4.30 -1.75
N MET A 116 12.40 3.13 -1.43
CA MET A 116 11.13 2.67 -2.01
C MET A 116 9.95 3.56 -1.60
N GLY A 117 10.01 4.14 -0.38
CA GLY A 117 9.01 5.09 0.10
C GLY A 117 8.85 6.34 -0.77
N GLY A 118 9.85 6.67 -1.60
CA GLY A 118 9.76 7.76 -2.58
C GLY A 118 8.72 7.57 -3.68
N ARG A 119 8.10 6.40 -3.76
CA ARG A 119 6.98 6.10 -4.68
C ARG A 119 5.61 6.45 -4.09
N ALA A 120 5.56 6.77 -2.82
CA ALA A 120 4.35 7.23 -2.12
C ALA A 120 4.42 8.74 -1.89
N GLU A 121 3.26 9.36 -1.70
CA GLU A 121 3.16 10.80 -1.46
C GLU A 121 3.54 11.19 -0.03
N CYS A 122 3.56 10.21 0.88
CA CYS A 122 3.91 10.43 2.27
C CYS A 122 4.66 9.22 2.84
N VAL A 123 5.66 9.48 3.68
CA VAL A 123 6.37 8.43 4.43
C VAL A 123 6.16 8.67 5.91
N MET A 124 5.69 7.66 6.63
CA MET A 124 5.51 7.71 8.07
C MET A 124 6.75 7.15 8.79
N LEU A 125 7.40 7.99 9.58
CA LEU A 125 8.50 7.58 10.46
C LEU A 125 8.00 7.16 11.84
N ASN A 126 8.73 6.23 12.47
CA ASN A 126 8.48 5.84 13.85
C ASN A 126 9.10 6.86 14.81
N LYS A 127 8.47 7.00 15.99
CA LYS A 127 9.05 7.81 17.08
C LYS A 127 10.34 7.18 17.64
N GLY A 128 11.27 8.03 18.09
CA GLY A 128 12.51 7.58 18.72
C GLY A 128 13.38 8.77 19.11
N PRO A 129 14.40 8.55 19.95
CA PRO A 129 15.30 9.63 20.39
C PRO A 129 16.09 10.26 19.24
N HIS A 130 16.28 9.55 18.13
CA HIS A 130 16.99 10.02 16.94
C HIS A 130 16.06 10.37 15.77
N ILE A 131 14.81 10.75 16.06
CA ILE A 131 13.80 11.04 15.02
C ILE A 131 14.24 12.15 14.06
N VAL A 132 14.90 13.19 14.55
CA VAL A 132 15.39 14.29 13.71
C VAL A 132 16.45 13.79 12.72
N LEU A 133 17.35 12.92 13.17
CA LEU A 133 18.34 12.29 12.29
C LEU A 133 17.65 11.39 11.24
N ALA A 134 16.62 10.64 11.63
CA ALA A 134 15.85 9.82 10.70
C ALA A 134 15.12 10.68 9.64
N MET A 135 14.56 11.83 10.03
CA MET A 135 13.95 12.78 9.08
C MET A 135 14.97 13.35 8.09
N GLN A 136 16.13 13.77 8.55
CA GLN A 136 17.21 14.28 7.70
C GLN A 136 17.72 13.20 6.73
N THR A 137 17.94 12.00 7.24
CA THR A 137 18.37 10.85 6.41
C THR A 137 17.33 10.50 5.36
N LEU A 138 16.05 10.51 5.71
CA LEU A 138 14.96 10.27 4.76
C LEU A 138 14.94 11.34 3.67
N ASP A 139 15.02 12.61 4.03
CA ASP A 139 15.05 13.73 3.08
C ASP A 139 16.21 13.61 2.09
N ASP A 140 17.41 13.30 2.58
CA ASP A 140 18.59 13.06 1.76
C ASP A 140 18.39 11.89 0.77
N ILE A 141 17.81 10.78 1.25
CA ILE A 141 17.53 9.62 0.41
C ILE A 141 16.53 9.98 -0.69
N LEU A 142 15.40 10.57 -0.33
CA LEU A 142 14.33 10.91 -1.26
C LEU A 142 14.81 11.92 -2.30
N THR A 143 15.56 12.95 -1.89
CA THR A 143 16.15 13.94 -2.80
C THR A 143 17.09 13.28 -3.82
N ARG A 144 17.95 12.36 -3.40
CA ARG A 144 18.86 11.64 -4.28
C ARG A 144 18.12 10.72 -5.24
N MET A 145 17.01 10.13 -4.80
CA MET A 145 16.22 9.18 -5.61
C MET A 145 15.32 9.86 -6.65
N GLN A 146 15.01 11.14 -6.53
CA GLN A 146 14.10 11.85 -7.44
C GLN A 146 14.46 11.68 -8.92
N SER A 147 15.73 11.84 -9.28
CA SER A 147 16.19 11.73 -10.67
C SER A 147 16.16 10.29 -11.21
N HIS A 148 16.15 9.29 -10.33
CA HIS A 148 16.14 7.87 -10.69
C HIS A 148 14.73 7.37 -10.94
N GLN A 149 13.73 7.90 -10.24
CA GLN A 149 12.33 7.49 -10.40
C GLN A 149 11.74 7.92 -11.75
N LEU A 150 12.16 9.05 -12.30
CA LEU A 150 11.74 9.52 -13.62
C LEU A 150 12.25 8.63 -14.77
N LYS A 151 13.30 7.84 -14.54
CA LYS A 151 13.96 7.01 -15.59
C LYS A 151 13.51 5.55 -15.60
N LYS A 152 12.88 5.05 -14.55
CA LYS A 152 12.47 3.64 -14.44
C LYS A 152 11.00 3.55 -14.04
N ARG A 153 10.10 3.75 -14.99
CA ARG A 153 8.70 3.36 -14.80
C ARG A 153 8.63 1.84 -14.79
N SER A 154 8.05 1.27 -13.73
CA SER A 154 7.72 -0.15 -13.71
C SER A 154 6.77 -0.47 -14.85
N LEU A 155 7.00 -1.59 -15.56
CA LEU A 155 6.03 -2.08 -16.53
C LEU A 155 4.80 -2.55 -15.75
N LEU A 156 3.67 -1.91 -16.00
CA LEU A 156 2.39 -2.33 -15.43
C LEU A 156 2.03 -3.70 -16.02
N ARG A 157 1.89 -4.70 -15.16
CA ARG A 157 1.36 -6.02 -15.52
C ARG A 157 -0.11 -6.13 -15.15
N ALA A 158 -0.78 -7.15 -15.65
CA ALA A 158 -2.12 -7.47 -15.18
C ALA A 158 -2.09 -7.75 -13.67
N LEU A 159 -2.98 -7.11 -12.93
CA LEU A 159 -3.10 -7.26 -11.47
C LEU A 159 -3.78 -8.59 -11.17
N ALA A 160 -2.99 -9.60 -10.81
CA ALA A 160 -3.48 -10.97 -10.63
C ALA A 160 -4.35 -11.15 -9.38
N ALA A 161 -4.18 -10.29 -8.37
CA ALA A 161 -4.90 -10.37 -7.10
C ALA A 161 -6.42 -10.18 -7.27
N TRP A 162 -6.83 -9.38 -8.26
CA TRP A 162 -8.25 -9.03 -8.50
C TRP A 162 -8.84 -9.69 -9.74
N ASP A 163 -8.24 -10.77 -10.23
CA ASP A 163 -8.83 -11.58 -11.29
C ASP A 163 -10.17 -12.18 -10.83
N MET A 164 -11.23 -11.88 -11.59
CA MET A 164 -12.56 -12.42 -11.32
C MET A 164 -12.52 -13.96 -11.27
N PRO A 165 -13.23 -14.60 -10.31
CA PRO A 165 -13.22 -16.05 -10.13
C PRO A 165 -13.55 -16.86 -11.39
N ALA A 166 -14.35 -16.29 -12.30
CA ALA A 166 -14.68 -16.89 -13.60
C ALA A 166 -13.48 -16.95 -14.57
N ARG A 167 -12.57 -15.96 -14.52
CA ARG A 167 -11.33 -15.95 -15.31
C ARG A 167 -10.32 -16.97 -14.80
N ARG A 168 -10.16 -17.09 -13.49
CA ARG A 168 -9.26 -18.09 -12.86
C ARG A 168 -9.66 -19.53 -13.24
N LYS A 169 -10.97 -19.84 -13.25
CA LYS A 169 -11.47 -21.15 -13.69
C LYS A 169 -11.22 -21.42 -15.18
N LYS A 170 -11.35 -20.40 -16.03
CA LYS A 170 -11.13 -20.50 -17.46
C LYS A 170 -9.65 -20.66 -17.82
N GLN A 171 -8.77 -19.93 -17.14
CA GLN A 171 -7.31 -20.04 -17.30
C GLN A 171 -6.77 -21.39 -16.77
N LYS A 172 -7.30 -21.88 -15.65
CA LYS A 172 -6.92 -23.19 -15.11
C LYS A 172 -7.34 -24.31 -16.07
N ARG A 173 -8.57 -24.31 -16.59
CA ARG A 173 -9.03 -25.27 -17.59
C ARG A 173 -8.20 -25.24 -18.87
N ALA A 174 -7.93 -24.07 -19.43
CA ALA A 174 -7.09 -23.94 -20.62
C ALA A 174 -5.65 -24.43 -20.39
N ARG A 175 -5.11 -24.26 -19.21
CA ARG A 175 -3.78 -24.76 -18.82
C ARG A 175 -3.76 -26.28 -18.65
N ASP A 176 -4.80 -26.83 -18.05
CA ASP A 176 -4.97 -28.28 -17.85
C ASP A 176 -5.25 -29.00 -19.18
N GLU A 177 -5.90 -28.34 -20.16
CA GLU A 177 -6.15 -28.86 -21.51
C GLU A 177 -4.89 -28.81 -22.41
N LEU A 178 -3.96 -27.87 -22.16
CA LEU A 178 -2.70 -27.74 -22.92
C LEU A 178 -1.54 -28.58 -22.33
N ALA A 179 -1.64 -29.01 -21.09
CA ALA A 179 -0.62 -29.81 -20.42
C ALA A 179 -0.31 -31.18 -21.10
N PRO A 180 -1.29 -31.90 -21.70
CA PRO A 180 -1.03 -33.15 -22.39
C PRO A 180 -0.40 -33.00 -23.80
N LEU A 181 -0.31 -31.77 -24.35
CA LEU A 181 0.19 -31.53 -25.71
C LEU A 181 1.67 -31.14 -25.75
N VAL A 182 2.34 -31.06 -24.60
CA VAL A 182 3.75 -30.63 -24.43
C VAL A 182 4.61 -31.75 -23.80
N GLY A 183 4.11 -32.99 -23.81
CA GLY A 183 4.84 -34.18 -23.37
C GLY A 183 5.41 -34.97 -24.54
#